data_42fde2f86ce13b501193fa3701163985
#
_entry.id   42fde2f86ce13b501193fa3701163985
#
_cell.length_a   1.000
_cell.length_b   1.000
_cell.length_c   1.000
_cell.angle_alpha   90.00
_cell.angle_beta   90.00
_cell.angle_gamma   90.00
#
_symmetry.space_group_name_H-M   'P 1'
#
loop_
_entity.id
_entity.type
_entity.pdbx_description
1 polymer ?
#
loop_
_entity_poly.entity_id
_entity_poly.type
_entity_poly.pdbx_seq_one_letter_code
_entity_poly.pdbx_strand_id
1 'polypeptide(L)'
;MRRTTALAMTAPALGLVAALTLAPPASAGSATTHASLRPVNDHNASGQAFVDVKGNRITVTMAAHGLVPNQPHAAHIHFGAEARHECPVMADDTDGNHHISTTEGVPAYGPVVVSLTTFGPTDPGSALAIDRFDTAPRGKLQYERGGIKVSHAVARAIESGEAVVVVHGVDYNHTAAYDAGGPSDLDPSLPAEATDPAICGVLDVVDGHGGH
;
A
#
# COMPACT_ATOMS: atom_id res chain seq x y z
N MET A 1 -32.87 83.84 -23.28
CA MET A 1 -31.53 83.26 -23.10
C MET A 1 -31.50 82.61 -21.71
N ARG A 2 -31.67 81.29 -21.63
CA ARG A 2 -31.56 80.53 -20.36
C ARG A 2 -30.36 79.57 -20.53
N ARG A 3 -29.34 79.75 -19.71
CA ARG A 3 -28.18 78.88 -19.64
C ARG A 3 -28.48 77.72 -18.64
N THR A 4 -28.43 76.50 -19.17
CA THR A 4 -28.51 75.28 -18.35
C THR A 4 -27.08 74.81 -18.04
N THR A 5 -26.77 74.76 -16.73
CA THR A 5 -25.54 74.26 -16.20
C THR A 5 -25.69 72.76 -15.97
N ALA A 6 -24.87 71.92 -16.61
CA ALA A 6 -24.81 70.49 -16.39
C ALA A 6 -23.89 70.17 -15.21
N LEU A 7 -24.37 69.48 -14.21
CA LEU A 7 -23.59 68.96 -13.08
C LEU A 7 -23.02 67.59 -13.46
N ALA A 8 -21.72 67.45 -13.46
CA ALA A 8 -21.05 66.19 -13.68
C ALA A 8 -20.92 65.47 -12.33
N MET A 9 -21.55 64.29 -12.20
CA MET A 9 -21.39 63.38 -11.05
C MET A 9 -20.18 62.42 -11.34
N THR A 10 -19.14 62.53 -10.54
CA THR A 10 -18.03 61.56 -10.51
C THR A 10 -18.36 60.47 -9.51
N ALA A 11 -18.50 59.22 -9.96
CA ALA A 11 -18.66 58.05 -9.11
C ALA A 11 -17.26 57.52 -8.65
N PRO A 12 -17.06 57.19 -7.37
CA PRO A 12 -15.83 56.56 -6.92
C PRO A 12 -15.84 55.09 -7.32
N ALA A 13 -14.81 54.63 -8.00
CA ALA A 13 -14.56 53.21 -8.26
C ALA A 13 -14.01 52.57 -6.97
N LEU A 14 -14.80 51.67 -6.34
CA LEU A 14 -14.29 50.79 -5.30
C LEU A 14 -13.48 49.68 -5.93
N GLY A 15 -12.16 49.76 -5.77
CA GLY A 15 -11.22 48.69 -6.13
C GLY A 15 -11.35 47.50 -5.14
N LEU A 16 -11.84 46.38 -5.62
CA LEU A 16 -11.87 45.11 -4.87
C LEU A 16 -10.47 44.52 -4.86
N VAL A 17 -9.74 44.64 -3.75
CA VAL A 17 -8.45 43.96 -3.54
C VAL A 17 -8.78 42.51 -3.15
N ALA A 18 -8.63 41.58 -4.09
CA ALA A 18 -8.67 40.16 -3.80
C ALA A 18 -7.39 39.75 -3.05
N ALA A 19 -7.49 39.50 -1.76
CA ALA A 19 -6.43 38.92 -0.96
C ALA A 19 -6.25 37.46 -1.38
N LEU A 20 -5.19 37.14 -2.13
CA LEU A 20 -4.76 35.74 -2.31
C LEU A 20 -4.24 35.26 -0.95
N THR A 21 -5.03 34.43 -0.27
CA THR A 21 -4.55 33.65 0.87
C THR A 21 -3.71 32.50 0.34
N LEU A 22 -2.39 32.62 0.40
CA LEU A 22 -1.48 31.50 0.23
C LEU A 22 -1.74 30.53 1.38
N ALA A 23 -2.36 29.37 1.06
CA ALA A 23 -2.44 28.28 2.03
C ALA A 23 -1.01 27.86 2.42
N PRO A 24 -0.71 27.67 3.72
CA PRO A 24 0.60 27.19 4.13
C PRO A 24 0.84 25.82 3.47
N PRO A 25 2.10 25.51 3.08
CA PRO A 25 2.44 24.19 2.59
C PRO A 25 2.03 23.17 3.64
N ALA A 26 1.28 22.15 3.24
CA ALA A 26 0.91 21.05 4.12
C ALA A 26 2.21 20.48 4.70
N SER A 27 2.36 20.55 6.00
CA SER A 27 3.50 20.00 6.72
C SER A 27 3.56 18.51 6.39
N ALA A 28 4.71 18.02 5.93
CA ALA A 28 4.91 16.58 5.77
C ALA A 28 4.69 15.94 7.14
N GLY A 29 3.60 15.20 7.28
CA GLY A 29 3.20 14.54 8.51
C GLY A 29 4.26 13.52 8.97
N SER A 30 4.17 13.15 10.22
CA SER A 30 4.77 11.92 10.72
C SER A 30 3.63 11.09 11.30
N ALA A 31 3.50 9.85 10.86
CA ALA A 31 2.51 8.92 11.35
C ALA A 31 3.12 7.54 11.48
N THR A 32 2.65 6.78 12.46
CA THR A 32 2.87 5.34 12.55
C THR A 32 1.56 4.64 12.21
N THR A 33 1.62 3.69 11.32
CA THR A 33 0.48 2.85 10.95
C THR A 33 0.76 1.40 11.26
N HIS A 34 -0.30 0.62 11.46
CA HIS A 34 -0.23 -0.80 11.81
C HIS A 34 -1.20 -1.60 10.94
N ALA A 35 -0.75 -2.73 10.43
CA ALA A 35 -1.59 -3.71 9.77
C ALA A 35 -1.56 -5.06 10.51
N SER A 36 -2.73 -5.58 10.85
CA SER A 36 -2.90 -6.99 11.25
C SER A 36 -3.02 -7.83 9.99
N LEU A 37 -1.97 -8.59 9.67
CA LEU A 37 -1.95 -9.45 8.49
C LEU A 37 -2.75 -10.73 8.76
N ARG A 38 -3.80 -10.93 7.98
CA ARG A 38 -4.73 -12.05 8.09
C ARG A 38 -4.69 -12.93 6.84
N PRO A 39 -5.08 -14.22 6.95
CA PRO A 39 -5.16 -15.11 5.81
C PRO A 39 -5.97 -14.55 4.64
N VAL A 40 -5.43 -14.74 3.43
CA VAL A 40 -6.17 -14.65 2.17
C VAL A 40 -6.34 -16.07 1.63
N ASN A 41 -5.27 -16.67 1.11
CA ASN A 41 -5.26 -18.06 0.65
C ASN A 41 -4.59 -19.03 1.64
N ASP A 42 -3.73 -18.54 2.54
CA ASP A 42 -3.03 -19.39 3.52
C ASP A 42 -3.67 -19.28 4.91
N HIS A 43 -4.52 -20.22 5.25
CA HIS A 43 -5.26 -20.23 6.50
C HIS A 43 -4.39 -20.39 7.77
N ASN A 44 -3.12 -20.78 7.63
CA ASN A 44 -2.21 -20.97 8.76
C ASN A 44 -1.29 -19.75 8.98
N ALA A 45 -1.19 -18.86 8.00
CA ALA A 45 -0.31 -17.72 8.07
C ALA A 45 -0.99 -16.51 8.71
N SER A 46 -0.23 -15.76 9.48
CA SER A 46 -0.65 -14.47 10.04
C SER A 46 0.55 -13.63 10.44
N GLY A 47 0.33 -12.34 10.70
CA GLY A 47 1.42 -11.45 11.06
C GLY A 47 0.96 -10.06 11.41
N GLN A 48 1.92 -9.15 11.47
CA GLN A 48 1.71 -7.72 11.66
C GLN A 48 2.79 -6.93 10.94
N ALA A 49 2.43 -5.75 10.48
CA ALA A 49 3.35 -4.79 9.92
C ALA A 49 3.15 -3.42 10.56
N PHE A 50 4.24 -2.68 10.73
CA PHE A 50 4.23 -1.27 11.13
C PHE A 50 4.95 -0.46 10.07
N VAL A 51 4.40 0.71 9.77
CA VAL A 51 5.03 1.65 8.84
C VAL A 51 5.10 3.03 9.49
N ASP A 52 6.32 3.49 9.72
CA ASP A 52 6.57 4.86 10.16
C ASP A 52 6.77 5.74 8.92
N VAL A 53 5.97 6.79 8.81
CA VAL A 53 6.06 7.78 7.73
C VAL A 53 6.75 9.04 8.25
N LYS A 54 7.74 9.55 7.51
CA LYS A 54 8.38 10.85 7.73
C LYS A 54 8.55 11.57 6.40
N GLY A 55 7.61 12.42 6.09
CA GLY A 55 7.54 13.11 4.80
C GLY A 55 7.36 12.13 3.65
N ASN A 56 8.35 11.99 2.77
CA ASN A 56 8.33 11.04 1.66
C ASN A 56 9.26 9.83 1.87
N ARG A 57 9.54 9.50 3.12
CA ARG A 57 10.31 8.30 3.51
C ARG A 57 9.53 7.47 4.50
N ILE A 58 9.65 6.17 4.35
CA ILE A 58 9.05 5.22 5.28
C ILE A 58 10.11 4.28 5.87
N THR A 59 9.81 3.80 7.06
CA THR A 59 10.46 2.65 7.68
C THR A 59 9.40 1.59 7.89
N VAL A 60 9.69 0.37 7.46
CA VAL A 60 8.76 -0.77 7.58
C VAL A 60 9.39 -1.82 8.47
N THR A 61 8.62 -2.29 9.46
CA THR A 61 8.93 -3.50 10.22
C THR A 61 7.77 -4.46 10.06
N MET A 62 8.06 -5.73 9.83
CA MET A 62 7.03 -6.76 9.64
C MET A 62 7.48 -8.07 10.26
N ALA A 63 6.55 -8.77 10.91
CA ALA A 63 6.75 -10.12 11.39
C ALA A 63 5.54 -10.97 11.00
N ALA A 64 5.80 -12.15 10.43
CA ALA A 64 4.76 -13.12 10.06
C ALA A 64 5.20 -14.53 10.41
N HIS A 65 4.25 -15.43 10.52
CA HIS A 65 4.47 -16.84 10.79
C HIS A 65 3.45 -17.72 10.08
N GLY A 66 3.72 -19.00 9.99
CA GLY A 66 2.87 -19.98 9.29
C GLY A 66 3.02 -19.92 7.77
N LEU A 67 4.00 -19.16 7.26
CA LEU A 67 4.33 -19.06 5.84
C LEU A 67 5.03 -20.32 5.33
N VAL A 68 5.18 -20.46 4.00
CA VAL A 68 5.88 -21.59 3.38
C VAL A 68 7.34 -21.64 3.85
N PRO A 69 7.76 -22.72 4.50
CA PRO A 69 9.06 -22.73 5.17
C PRO A 69 10.24 -22.64 4.18
N ASN A 70 11.19 -21.77 4.51
CA ASN A 70 12.45 -21.60 3.79
C ASN A 70 12.29 -21.12 2.33
N GLN A 71 11.09 -20.70 1.95
CA GLN A 71 10.84 -20.06 0.66
C GLN A 71 10.97 -18.53 0.78
N PRO A 72 11.31 -17.82 -0.29
CA PRO A 72 11.21 -16.37 -0.35
C PRO A 72 9.74 -15.97 -0.42
N HIS A 73 9.37 -14.89 0.27
CA HIS A 73 8.02 -14.35 0.24
C HIS A 73 8.04 -12.92 -0.30
N ALA A 74 7.52 -12.73 -1.51
CA ALA A 74 7.32 -11.37 -2.02
C ALA A 74 6.37 -10.62 -1.09
N ALA A 75 6.77 -9.42 -0.70
CA ALA A 75 5.96 -8.58 0.18
C ALA A 75 5.90 -7.17 -0.38
N HIS A 76 4.71 -6.57 -0.36
CA HIS A 76 4.47 -5.28 -0.99
C HIS A 76 3.58 -4.39 -0.15
N ILE A 77 3.72 -3.06 -0.36
CA ILE A 77 2.66 -2.11 -0.05
C ILE A 77 1.93 -1.82 -1.36
N HIS A 78 0.62 -1.93 -1.32
CA HIS A 78 -0.31 -1.68 -2.41
C HIS A 78 -1.12 -0.42 -2.16
N PHE A 79 -1.43 0.32 -3.22
CA PHE A 79 -2.33 1.47 -3.21
C PHE A 79 -2.73 1.81 -4.64
N GLY A 80 -3.97 2.22 -4.84
CA GLY A 80 -4.48 2.77 -6.10
C GLY A 80 -5.77 3.54 -5.85
N ALA A 81 -5.93 4.71 -6.47
CA ALA A 81 -7.08 5.58 -6.25
C ALA A 81 -8.43 4.92 -6.56
N GLU A 82 -8.43 3.91 -7.44
CA GLU A 82 -9.63 3.18 -7.84
C GLU A 82 -9.81 1.86 -7.07
N ALA A 83 -8.87 1.50 -6.19
CA ALA A 83 -8.98 0.31 -5.38
C ALA A 83 -9.93 0.52 -4.20
N ARG A 84 -10.44 -0.57 -3.62
CA ARG A 84 -11.30 -0.53 -2.44
C ARG A 84 -10.52 -0.29 -1.13
N HIS A 85 -9.18 -0.36 -1.18
CA HIS A 85 -8.27 -0.21 -0.04
C HIS A 85 -8.53 -1.24 1.07
N GLU A 86 -8.74 -2.47 0.69
CA GLU A 86 -9.03 -3.59 1.59
C GLU A 86 -8.32 -4.87 1.17
N CYS A 87 -8.35 -5.88 2.03
CA CYS A 87 -7.91 -7.21 1.65
C CYS A 87 -8.96 -7.90 0.80
N PRO A 88 -8.56 -8.69 -0.23
CA PRO A 88 -9.51 -9.44 -1.04
C PRO A 88 -10.17 -10.54 -0.20
N VAL A 89 -11.36 -10.91 -0.63
CA VAL A 89 -12.18 -11.98 -0.05
C VAL A 89 -12.59 -12.97 -1.13
N MET A 90 -13.11 -14.14 -0.76
CA MET A 90 -13.52 -15.17 -1.73
C MET A 90 -14.57 -14.71 -2.75
N ALA A 91 -15.24 -13.59 -2.54
CA ALA A 91 -16.11 -12.99 -3.55
C ALA A 91 -15.33 -12.33 -4.72
N ASP A 92 -14.02 -12.11 -4.54
CA ASP A 92 -13.11 -11.60 -5.57
C ASP A 92 -12.54 -12.73 -6.46
N ASP A 93 -12.72 -14.01 -6.10
CA ASP A 93 -12.44 -15.17 -6.95
C ASP A 93 -13.40 -15.16 -8.14
N THR A 94 -12.92 -14.69 -9.28
CA THR A 94 -13.73 -14.46 -10.49
C THR A 94 -13.76 -15.67 -11.44
N ASP A 95 -12.78 -16.56 -11.34
CA ASP A 95 -12.68 -17.76 -12.16
C ASP A 95 -13.23 -19.02 -11.46
N GLY A 96 -13.52 -18.92 -10.16
CA GLY A 96 -14.17 -19.98 -9.37
C GLY A 96 -13.23 -21.13 -9.01
N ASN A 97 -11.92 -20.88 -8.99
CA ASN A 97 -10.93 -21.90 -8.68
C ASN A 97 -10.70 -22.08 -7.17
N HIS A 98 -11.36 -21.27 -6.33
CA HIS A 98 -11.26 -21.21 -4.87
C HIS A 98 -9.93 -20.67 -4.32
N HIS A 99 -9.23 -19.91 -5.13
CA HIS A 99 -8.03 -19.15 -4.77
C HIS A 99 -8.21 -17.70 -5.21
N ILE A 100 -7.56 -16.78 -4.54
CA ILE A 100 -7.45 -15.39 -4.99
C ILE A 100 -6.10 -15.26 -5.67
N SER A 101 -6.09 -15.12 -6.99
CA SER A 101 -4.87 -14.80 -7.73
C SER A 101 -4.43 -13.35 -7.48
N THR A 102 -3.22 -13.00 -7.88
CA THR A 102 -2.75 -11.61 -7.69
C THR A 102 -3.61 -10.62 -8.47
N THR A 103 -4.01 -10.93 -9.71
CA THR A 103 -4.83 -10.00 -10.52
C THR A 103 -6.26 -9.87 -10.00
N GLU A 104 -6.82 -10.91 -9.42
CA GLU A 104 -8.12 -10.86 -8.74
C GLU A 104 -8.09 -10.02 -7.46
N GLY A 105 -6.96 -10.00 -6.77
CA GLY A 105 -6.79 -9.16 -5.60
C GLY A 105 -6.61 -7.67 -5.91
N VAL A 106 -6.13 -7.30 -7.12
CA VAL A 106 -5.86 -5.88 -7.48
C VAL A 106 -7.04 -4.94 -7.27
N PRO A 107 -8.31 -5.28 -7.60
CA PRO A 107 -9.43 -4.40 -7.31
C PRO A 107 -9.62 -4.08 -5.82
N ALA A 108 -9.17 -4.97 -4.93
CA ALA A 108 -9.25 -4.76 -3.50
C ALA A 108 -8.09 -3.89 -2.99
N TYR A 109 -6.85 -4.31 -3.17
CA TYR A 109 -5.69 -3.64 -2.59
C TYR A 109 -4.98 -2.65 -3.51
N GLY A 110 -5.23 -2.66 -4.81
CA GLY A 110 -4.55 -1.80 -5.79
C GLY A 110 -3.23 -2.37 -6.32
N PRO A 111 -2.57 -1.64 -7.24
CA PRO A 111 -1.25 -2.02 -7.74
C PRO A 111 -0.16 -1.92 -6.67
N VAL A 112 0.97 -2.60 -6.89
CA VAL A 112 2.18 -2.45 -6.08
C VAL A 112 2.71 -1.01 -6.18
N VAL A 113 2.97 -0.39 -5.04
CA VAL A 113 3.61 0.94 -4.95
C VAL A 113 4.96 0.89 -4.24
N VAL A 114 5.18 -0.12 -3.38
CA VAL A 114 6.48 -0.39 -2.74
C VAL A 114 6.72 -1.89 -2.70
N SER A 115 7.89 -2.32 -3.19
CA SER A 115 8.38 -3.69 -3.03
C SER A 115 9.26 -3.76 -1.78
N LEU A 116 8.91 -4.61 -0.82
CA LEU A 116 9.61 -4.75 0.46
C LEU A 116 10.82 -5.69 0.30
N THR A 117 11.72 -5.34 -0.62
CA THR A 117 12.97 -6.04 -0.84
C THR A 117 13.96 -5.79 0.30
N THR A 118 14.80 -6.74 0.62
CA THR A 118 15.82 -6.62 1.69
C THR A 118 16.99 -5.73 1.28
N PHE A 119 17.26 -5.61 -0.03
CA PHE A 119 18.28 -4.73 -0.60
C PHE A 119 17.88 -4.26 -2.01
N GLY A 120 18.60 -3.26 -2.54
CA GLY A 120 18.37 -2.71 -3.87
C GLY A 120 17.10 -1.85 -3.99
N PRO A 121 16.55 -1.64 -5.20
CA PRO A 121 15.35 -0.84 -5.43
C PRO A 121 14.11 -1.42 -4.75
N THR A 122 13.20 -0.51 -4.34
CA THR A 122 11.91 -0.81 -3.69
C THR A 122 10.72 -0.30 -4.50
N ASP A 123 10.95 0.12 -5.74
CA ASP A 123 9.91 0.58 -6.65
C ASP A 123 9.07 -0.58 -7.20
N PRO A 124 7.93 -0.29 -7.86
CA PRO A 124 7.05 -1.32 -8.43
C PRO A 124 7.73 -2.25 -9.43
N GLY A 125 8.80 -1.79 -10.13
CA GLY A 125 9.58 -2.62 -11.04
C GLY A 125 10.33 -3.77 -10.35
N SER A 126 10.37 -3.76 -9.02
CA SER A 126 10.98 -4.82 -8.20
C SER A 126 9.96 -5.86 -7.70
N ALA A 127 8.70 -5.81 -8.15
CA ALA A 127 7.62 -6.66 -7.63
C ALA A 127 7.91 -8.17 -7.75
N LEU A 128 8.62 -8.58 -8.80
CA LEU A 128 9.00 -9.98 -9.02
C LEU A 128 10.49 -10.26 -8.80
N ALA A 129 11.20 -9.41 -8.05
CA ALA A 129 12.61 -9.60 -7.72
C ALA A 129 12.79 -10.64 -6.60
N ILE A 130 12.44 -11.88 -6.90
CA ILE A 130 12.30 -12.98 -5.92
C ILE A 130 13.60 -13.25 -5.11
N ASP A 131 14.75 -12.97 -5.70
CA ASP A 131 16.07 -13.09 -5.08
C ASP A 131 16.38 -12.00 -4.05
N ARG A 132 15.52 -11.00 -3.93
CA ARG A 132 15.67 -9.84 -3.03
C ARG A 132 14.61 -9.78 -1.93
N PHE A 133 13.64 -10.64 -1.93
CA PHE A 133 12.68 -10.76 -0.83
C PHE A 133 13.22 -11.63 0.29
N ASP A 134 12.70 -11.41 1.48
CA ASP A 134 13.10 -12.20 2.64
C ASP A 134 12.55 -13.62 2.54
N THR A 135 13.32 -14.55 3.06
CA THR A 135 12.89 -15.95 3.21
C THR A 135 12.25 -16.15 4.58
N ALA A 136 11.41 -17.17 4.72
CA ALA A 136 10.76 -17.51 5.97
C ALA A 136 11.38 -18.77 6.63
N PRO A 137 12.51 -18.69 7.35
CA PRO A 137 13.10 -19.84 8.03
C PRO A 137 12.08 -20.49 8.96
N ARG A 138 11.76 -21.75 8.71
CA ARG A 138 10.72 -22.48 9.46
C ARG A 138 9.35 -21.80 9.44
N GLY A 139 9.00 -21.11 8.34
CA GLY A 139 7.75 -20.41 8.16
C GLY A 139 7.63 -19.08 8.93
N LYS A 140 8.75 -18.51 9.38
CA LYS A 140 8.79 -17.22 10.10
C LYS A 140 9.54 -16.18 9.28
N LEU A 141 8.87 -15.08 9.00
CA LEU A 141 9.44 -13.93 8.30
C LEU A 141 9.62 -12.78 9.28
N GLN A 142 10.77 -12.10 9.20
CA GLN A 142 11.06 -10.88 9.94
C GLN A 142 11.73 -9.90 9.00
N TYR A 143 11.08 -8.78 8.75
CA TYR A 143 11.56 -7.76 7.82
C TYR A 143 11.70 -6.43 8.54
N GLU A 144 12.81 -5.74 8.30
CA GLU A 144 13.02 -4.37 8.72
C GLU A 144 13.80 -3.61 7.66
N ARG A 145 13.24 -2.50 7.19
CA ARG A 145 13.94 -1.62 6.27
C ARG A 145 13.51 -0.18 6.44
N GLY A 146 14.47 0.71 6.68
CA GLY A 146 14.27 2.15 6.79
C GLY A 146 14.71 2.93 5.56
N GLY A 147 14.26 4.18 5.50
CA GLY A 147 14.68 5.14 4.48
C GLY A 147 14.14 4.86 3.08
N ILE A 148 13.14 4.01 2.94
CA ILE A 148 12.46 3.74 1.66
C ILE A 148 11.81 5.04 1.19
N LYS A 149 12.15 5.47 -0.03
CA LYS A 149 11.59 6.68 -0.63
C LYS A 149 10.28 6.34 -1.34
N VAL A 150 9.23 7.08 -1.04
CA VAL A 150 7.91 6.96 -1.66
C VAL A 150 7.45 8.29 -2.28
N SER A 151 6.43 8.27 -3.13
CA SER A 151 5.79 9.48 -3.59
C SER A 151 4.96 10.12 -2.47
N HIS A 152 4.65 11.42 -2.58
CA HIS A 152 3.75 12.08 -1.63
C HIS A 152 2.34 11.46 -1.61
N ALA A 153 1.88 10.93 -2.74
CA ALA A 153 0.59 10.25 -2.81
C ALA A 153 0.60 8.95 -1.98
N VAL A 154 1.66 8.14 -2.12
CA VAL A 154 1.82 6.90 -1.33
C VAL A 154 1.99 7.21 0.16
N ALA A 155 2.78 8.22 0.53
CA ALA A 155 2.92 8.62 1.92
C ALA A 155 1.56 8.98 2.54
N ARG A 156 0.75 9.79 1.85
CA ARG A 156 -0.60 10.15 2.31
C ARG A 156 -1.55 8.96 2.38
N ALA A 157 -1.50 8.05 1.40
CA ALA A 157 -2.32 6.84 1.41
C ALA A 157 -2.02 5.96 2.64
N ILE A 158 -0.73 5.86 3.03
CA ILE A 158 -0.34 5.18 4.27
C ILE A 158 -0.89 5.94 5.48
N GLU A 159 -0.71 7.27 5.53
CA GLU A 159 -1.17 8.12 6.63
C GLU A 159 -2.69 8.17 6.78
N SER A 160 -3.46 7.87 5.73
CA SER A 160 -4.93 7.89 5.72
C SER A 160 -5.61 6.53 5.84
N GLY A 161 -4.84 5.42 5.96
CA GLY A 161 -5.41 4.09 6.06
C GLY A 161 -5.90 3.51 4.73
N GLU A 162 -5.36 3.99 3.61
CA GLU A 162 -5.74 3.54 2.25
C GLU A 162 -4.72 2.57 1.64
N ALA A 163 -3.58 2.38 2.29
CA ALA A 163 -2.54 1.47 1.81
C ALA A 163 -2.68 0.09 2.45
N VAL A 164 -2.34 -0.94 1.69
CA VAL A 164 -2.51 -2.33 2.08
C VAL A 164 -1.18 -3.07 1.99
N VAL A 165 -0.82 -3.82 3.03
CA VAL A 165 0.34 -4.72 3.01
C VAL A 165 -0.12 -6.10 2.58
N VAL A 166 0.56 -6.68 1.59
CA VAL A 166 0.32 -8.03 1.11
C VAL A 166 1.64 -8.82 1.15
N VAL A 167 1.58 -10.04 1.67
CA VAL A 167 2.67 -11.02 1.60
C VAL A 167 2.19 -12.16 0.73
N HIS A 168 2.98 -12.52 -0.27
CA HIS A 168 2.69 -13.55 -1.25
C HIS A 168 3.42 -14.86 -0.92
N GLY A 169 2.96 -15.94 -1.51
CA GLY A 169 3.56 -17.26 -1.37
C GLY A 169 2.67 -18.19 -0.53
N VAL A 170 2.04 -19.14 -1.21
CA VAL A 170 1.08 -20.12 -0.65
C VAL A 170 1.61 -21.53 -0.95
N ASP A 171 1.19 -22.51 -0.19
CA ASP A 171 1.49 -23.93 -0.41
C ASP A 171 0.17 -24.71 -0.50
N TYR A 172 -0.38 -24.81 -1.70
CA TYR A 172 -1.68 -25.45 -1.94
C TYR A 172 -1.64 -26.97 -1.80
N ASN A 173 -0.50 -27.57 -2.10
CA ASN A 173 -0.33 -29.02 -2.12
C ASN A 173 0.48 -29.58 -0.93
N HIS A 174 0.91 -28.69 0.00
CA HIS A 174 1.63 -29.03 1.24
C HIS A 174 2.99 -29.71 1.01
N THR A 175 3.71 -29.31 -0.03
CA THR A 175 5.07 -29.80 -0.33
C THR A 175 6.17 -28.95 0.28
N ALA A 176 5.84 -27.79 0.87
CA ALA A 176 6.75 -26.76 1.35
C ALA A 176 7.63 -26.15 0.21
N ALA A 177 7.11 -26.17 -1.00
CA ALA A 177 7.74 -25.59 -2.19
C ALA A 177 6.68 -24.86 -3.02
N TYR A 178 7.11 -23.97 -3.93
CA TYR A 178 6.22 -23.35 -4.90
C TYR A 178 6.23 -24.19 -6.19
N ASP A 179 5.39 -25.19 -6.29
CA ASP A 179 5.36 -26.14 -7.40
C ASP A 179 3.95 -26.52 -7.92
N ALA A 180 2.91 -25.86 -7.37
CA ALA A 180 1.51 -26.12 -7.74
C ALA A 180 0.72 -24.83 -8.02
N GLY A 181 -0.62 -24.97 -8.15
CA GLY A 181 -1.55 -23.89 -8.44
C GLY A 181 -1.64 -23.49 -9.92
N GLY A 182 -0.90 -24.18 -10.81
CA GLY A 182 -0.79 -23.81 -12.21
C GLY A 182 0.13 -22.61 -12.45
N PRO A 183 0.16 -22.05 -13.68
CA PRO A 183 0.93 -20.86 -14.00
C PRO A 183 0.38 -19.62 -13.29
N SER A 184 1.28 -18.75 -12.80
CA SER A 184 0.90 -17.45 -12.27
C SER A 184 0.25 -16.56 -13.34
N ASP A 185 -0.73 -15.76 -12.94
CA ASP A 185 -1.39 -14.76 -13.77
C ASP A 185 -0.51 -13.52 -14.02
N LEU A 186 0.53 -13.30 -13.19
CA LEU A 186 1.50 -12.21 -13.38
C LEU A 186 2.64 -12.62 -14.33
N ASP A 187 3.18 -13.81 -14.16
CA ASP A 187 4.29 -14.35 -14.95
C ASP A 187 4.10 -15.87 -15.09
N PRO A 188 3.66 -16.36 -16.25
CA PRO A 188 3.41 -17.79 -16.46
C PRO A 188 4.64 -18.70 -16.32
N SER A 189 5.84 -18.15 -16.17
CA SER A 189 7.06 -18.90 -15.87
C SER A 189 7.18 -19.27 -14.38
N LEU A 190 6.34 -18.66 -13.52
CA LEU A 190 6.25 -18.94 -12.10
C LEU A 190 4.99 -19.75 -11.79
N PRO A 191 4.98 -20.60 -10.77
CA PRO A 191 3.76 -21.20 -10.26
C PRO A 191 2.90 -20.15 -9.53
N ALA A 192 1.58 -20.30 -9.54
CA ALA A 192 0.65 -19.44 -8.83
C ALA A 192 0.97 -19.37 -7.32
N GLU A 193 1.39 -20.49 -6.73
CA GLU A 193 1.84 -20.54 -5.33
C GLU A 193 2.89 -19.49 -4.97
N ALA A 194 3.77 -19.11 -5.91
CA ALA A 194 4.81 -18.12 -5.64
C ALA A 194 4.28 -16.68 -5.63
N THR A 195 3.16 -16.42 -6.29
CA THR A 195 2.64 -15.07 -6.54
C THR A 195 1.31 -14.79 -5.88
N ASP A 196 0.53 -15.80 -5.53
CA ASP A 196 -0.77 -15.59 -4.92
C ASP A 196 -0.63 -15.02 -3.50
N PRO A 197 -1.53 -14.12 -3.08
CA PRO A 197 -1.48 -13.50 -1.77
C PRO A 197 -1.74 -14.53 -0.66
N ALA A 198 -0.79 -14.69 0.26
CA ALA A 198 -0.92 -15.54 1.44
C ALA A 198 -1.69 -14.82 2.55
N ILE A 199 -1.22 -13.63 2.92
CA ILE A 199 -1.79 -12.80 3.98
C ILE A 199 -1.82 -11.33 3.58
N CYS A 200 -2.76 -10.59 4.15
CA CYS A 200 -3.02 -9.20 3.82
C CYS A 200 -3.48 -8.41 5.06
N GLY A 201 -3.23 -7.10 5.08
CA GLY A 201 -3.73 -6.19 6.11
C GLY A 201 -3.69 -4.73 5.66
N VAL A 202 -4.73 -3.98 6.03
CA VAL A 202 -4.80 -2.53 5.82
C VAL A 202 -3.92 -1.82 6.86
N LEU A 203 -3.22 -0.78 6.44
CA LEU A 203 -2.37 0.05 7.31
C LEU A 203 -3.23 1.12 8.01
N ASP A 204 -3.77 0.79 9.16
CA ASP A 204 -4.54 1.73 9.97
C ASP A 204 -3.62 2.64 10.79
N VAL A 205 -4.01 3.89 10.94
CA VAL A 205 -3.27 4.85 11.78
C VAL A 205 -3.31 4.41 13.23
N VAL A 206 -2.15 4.28 13.85
CA VAL A 206 -2.07 4.07 15.29
C VAL A 206 -2.32 5.42 15.96
N ASP A 207 -3.52 5.61 16.50
CA ASP A 207 -3.80 6.77 17.34
C ASP A 207 -2.84 6.78 18.51
N GLY A 208 -1.92 7.74 18.50
CA GLY A 208 -1.09 8.02 19.65
C GLY A 208 -2.00 8.45 20.81
N HIS A 209 -2.43 7.51 21.63
CA HIS A 209 -3.00 7.85 22.92
C HIS A 209 -1.91 8.60 23.71
N GLY A 210 -1.95 9.92 23.60
CA GLY A 210 -1.23 10.79 24.52
C GLY A 210 -1.66 10.41 25.93
N GLY A 211 -0.78 9.70 26.63
CA GLY A 211 -0.95 9.45 28.07
C GLY A 211 -1.07 10.80 28.78
N HIS A 212 -2.18 11.00 29.41
CA HIS A 212 -2.40 12.03 30.43
C HIS A 212 -1.81 11.55 31.75
#